data_361c15ffdd146202339f24748372375d
#
_entry.id   361c15ffdd146202339f24748372375d
#
_cell.length_a   1.000
_cell.length_b   1.000
_cell.length_c   1.000
_cell.angle_alpha   90.00
_cell.angle_beta   90.00
_cell.angle_gamma   90.00
#
_symmetry.space_group_name_H-M   'P 1'
#
loop_
_entity.id
_entity.type
_entity.pdbx_description
1 polymer ?
#
loop_
_entity_poly.entity_id
_entity_poly.type
_entity_poly.pdbx_seq_one_letter_code
_entity_poly.pdbx_strand_id
1 'polypeptide(L)'
;LTPEKIEEIAKNFEKIQDKKIPIIKGEKETVKLDYGSLDQLRPKDKPKAPEKRLLPLIPPSDPRLLMQVAPFIDDTLKEFDFKDRVDLSKVMYDSMVKYGGLGLSANQVGLPYRMFVMGGHPQMEDGKVRSVFNPLINDVSKETVNMKEGCLSFPFLFLSINRPKWCSVKYTDQH
;
A
#
# COMPACT_ATOMS: atom_id res chain seq x y z
N LEU A 1 -18.13 11.41 13.18
CA LEU A 1 -19.55 11.04 13.14
C LEU A 1 -20.23 11.73 14.31
N THR A 2 -21.24 12.55 14.04
CA THR A 2 -22.03 13.19 15.11
C THR A 2 -22.95 12.15 15.76
N PRO A 3 -23.34 12.31 17.05
CA PRO A 3 -24.25 11.38 17.73
C PRO A 3 -25.54 11.13 16.96
N GLU A 4 -26.10 12.16 16.32
CA GLU A 4 -27.31 12.09 15.49
C GLU A 4 -27.14 11.15 14.28
N LYS A 5 -25.96 11.14 13.66
CA LYS A 5 -25.67 10.27 12.51
C LYS A 5 -25.47 8.81 12.90
N ILE A 6 -25.01 8.57 14.13
CA ILE A 6 -24.90 7.21 14.71
C ILE A 6 -26.30 6.66 15.00
N GLU A 7 -27.20 7.49 15.52
CA GLU A 7 -28.59 7.10 15.81
C GLU A 7 -29.39 6.82 14.52
N GLU A 8 -29.16 7.60 13.46
CA GLU A 8 -29.77 7.37 12.14
C GLU A 8 -29.30 6.04 11.52
N ILE A 9 -28.03 5.71 11.64
CA ILE A 9 -27.46 4.43 11.17
C ILE A 9 -28.06 3.25 11.96
N ALA A 10 -28.20 3.37 13.28
CA ALA A 10 -28.80 2.35 14.13
C ALA A 10 -30.26 2.10 13.77
N LYS A 11 -31.07 3.15 13.57
CA LYS A 11 -32.48 3.04 13.12
C LYS A 11 -32.62 2.39 11.74
N ASN A 12 -31.65 2.61 10.83
CA ASN A 12 -31.67 1.97 9.53
C ASN A 12 -31.27 0.49 9.60
N PHE A 13 -30.42 0.11 10.54
CA PHE A 13 -30.08 -1.31 10.77
C PHE A 13 -31.28 -2.10 11.33
N GLU A 14 -32.02 -1.53 12.27
CA GLU A 14 -33.23 -2.17 12.80
C GLU A 14 -34.32 -2.37 11.72
N LYS A 15 -34.52 -1.41 10.83
CA LYS A 15 -35.45 -1.54 9.69
C LYS A 15 -35.07 -2.61 8.67
N ILE A 16 -33.79 -3.00 8.60
CA ILE A 16 -33.31 -4.06 7.70
C ILE A 16 -33.56 -5.43 8.34
N GLN A 17 -33.48 -5.54 9.66
CA GLN A 17 -33.73 -6.81 10.37
C GLN A 17 -35.21 -7.21 10.38
N ASP A 18 -36.14 -6.23 10.36
CA ASP A 18 -37.58 -6.49 10.35
C ASP A 18 -38.18 -6.85 8.98
N LYS A 19 -37.39 -6.79 7.90
CA LYS A 19 -37.83 -7.32 6.60
C LYS A 19 -37.76 -8.85 6.63
N LYS A 20 -38.91 -9.46 7.00
CA LYS A 20 -39.12 -10.91 6.78
C LYS A 20 -38.88 -11.23 5.32
N ILE A 21 -37.79 -11.94 5.05
CA ILE A 21 -37.51 -12.52 3.75
C ILE A 21 -38.69 -13.45 3.44
N PRO A 22 -39.44 -13.27 2.34
CA PRO A 22 -40.54 -14.15 2.01
C PRO A 22 -39.99 -15.58 1.83
N ILE A 23 -40.42 -16.48 2.70
CA ILE A 23 -40.14 -17.92 2.54
C ILE A 23 -40.94 -18.38 1.32
N ILE A 24 -40.23 -18.58 0.21
CA ILE A 24 -40.80 -19.24 -0.96
C ILE A 24 -41.10 -20.67 -0.52
N LYS A 25 -42.40 -21.00 -0.35
CA LYS A 25 -42.87 -22.38 -0.17
C LYS A 25 -42.69 -23.09 -1.51
N GLY A 26 -41.50 -23.60 -1.77
CA GLY A 26 -41.22 -24.61 -2.79
C GLY A 26 -41.03 -25.96 -2.10
N GLU A 27 -41.48 -27.02 -2.73
CA GLU A 27 -41.33 -28.38 -2.26
C GLU A 27 -39.89 -28.70 -1.85
N LYS A 28 -39.74 -29.35 -0.69
CA LYS A 28 -38.43 -29.73 -0.15
C LYS A 28 -37.86 -30.90 -0.97
N GLU A 29 -37.17 -30.62 -2.05
CA GLU A 29 -36.14 -31.52 -2.52
C GLU A 29 -34.92 -31.36 -1.61
N THR A 30 -34.67 -32.35 -0.77
CA THR A 30 -33.43 -32.46 0.00
C THR A 30 -32.32 -32.84 -0.97
N VAL A 31 -31.64 -31.86 -1.52
CA VAL A 31 -30.38 -32.08 -2.23
C VAL A 31 -29.34 -32.44 -1.18
N LYS A 32 -28.92 -33.70 -1.12
CA LYS A 32 -27.72 -34.10 -0.39
C LYS A 32 -26.53 -33.52 -1.12
N LEU A 33 -25.96 -32.41 -0.61
CA LEU A 33 -24.68 -31.89 -1.07
C LEU A 33 -23.58 -32.83 -0.57
N ASP A 34 -23.04 -33.63 -1.49
CA ASP A 34 -21.82 -34.41 -1.23
C ASP A 34 -20.63 -33.50 -1.32
N TYR A 35 -20.15 -33.04 -0.16
CA TYR A 35 -18.96 -32.17 -0.06
C TYR A 35 -17.67 -32.89 -0.52
N GLY A 36 -17.65 -34.21 -0.62
CA GLY A 36 -16.51 -34.98 -1.15
C GLY A 36 -16.28 -34.74 -2.66
N SER A 37 -17.35 -34.41 -3.41
CA SER A 37 -17.24 -34.14 -4.85
C SER A 37 -16.72 -32.75 -5.16
N LEU A 38 -16.78 -31.79 -4.22
CA LEU A 38 -16.25 -30.42 -4.40
C LEU A 38 -14.72 -30.39 -4.44
N ASP A 39 -14.02 -31.31 -3.79
CA ASP A 39 -12.56 -31.42 -3.86
C ASP A 39 -12.08 -31.87 -5.25
N GLN A 40 -12.94 -32.55 -6.04
CA GLN A 40 -12.64 -32.91 -7.42
C GLN A 40 -12.79 -31.75 -8.40
N LEU A 41 -13.56 -30.71 -8.01
CA LEU A 41 -13.75 -29.48 -8.78
C LEU A 41 -12.72 -28.41 -8.47
N ARG A 42 -11.86 -28.60 -7.48
CA ARG A 42 -10.70 -27.73 -7.30
C ARG A 42 -9.77 -27.92 -8.48
N PRO A 43 -9.43 -26.85 -9.23
CA PRO A 43 -8.43 -26.94 -10.27
C PRO A 43 -7.13 -27.41 -9.60
N LYS A 44 -6.72 -28.64 -9.87
CA LYS A 44 -5.53 -29.27 -9.28
C LYS A 44 -4.24 -28.55 -9.66
N ASP A 45 -4.27 -27.69 -10.65
CA ASP A 45 -3.12 -26.99 -11.21
C ASP A 45 -3.49 -25.58 -11.64
N LYS A 46 -3.88 -24.70 -10.67
CA LYS A 46 -3.61 -23.29 -10.92
C LYS A 46 -2.10 -23.14 -10.82
N PRO A 47 -1.38 -22.72 -11.89
CA PRO A 47 0.02 -22.36 -11.74
C PRO A 47 0.09 -21.39 -10.56
N LYS A 48 0.91 -21.73 -9.55
CA LYS A 48 1.20 -20.79 -8.45
C LYS A 48 1.60 -19.49 -9.13
N ALA A 49 0.83 -18.42 -8.90
CA ALA A 49 1.26 -17.10 -9.35
C ALA A 49 2.70 -16.92 -8.87
N PRO A 50 3.62 -16.45 -9.72
CA PRO A 50 5.01 -16.31 -9.34
C PRO A 50 5.06 -15.59 -8.00
N GLU A 51 5.78 -16.17 -7.05
CA GLU A 51 5.90 -15.60 -5.71
C GLU A 51 6.43 -14.18 -5.85
N LYS A 52 5.63 -13.19 -5.43
CA LYS A 52 6.03 -11.78 -5.52
C LYS A 52 7.27 -11.58 -4.67
N ARG A 53 8.35 -11.11 -5.29
CA ARG A 53 9.53 -10.65 -4.54
C ARG A 53 9.10 -9.47 -3.67
N LEU A 54 9.37 -9.56 -2.36
CA LEU A 54 9.06 -8.53 -1.39
C LEU A 54 10.32 -8.22 -0.58
N LEU A 55 10.52 -6.95 -0.29
CA LEU A 55 11.65 -6.48 0.51
C LEU A 55 11.20 -6.30 1.96
N PRO A 56 11.94 -6.85 2.93
CA PRO A 56 11.65 -6.65 4.35
C PRO A 56 12.01 -5.22 4.78
N LEU A 57 11.19 -4.63 5.67
CA LEU A 57 11.58 -3.41 6.37
C LEU A 57 12.77 -3.72 7.29
N ILE A 58 13.79 -2.85 7.26
CA ILE A 58 14.88 -2.93 8.23
C ILE A 58 14.43 -2.39 9.60
N PRO A 59 15.00 -2.90 10.70
CA PRO A 59 14.58 -2.49 12.04
C PRO A 59 14.85 -0.99 12.30
N PRO A 60 14.07 -0.33 13.17
CA PRO A 60 14.22 1.10 13.49
C PRO A 60 15.60 1.49 14.00
N SER A 61 16.32 0.54 14.59
CA SER A 61 17.69 0.73 15.12
C SER A 61 18.78 0.61 14.05
N ASP A 62 18.44 0.25 12.82
CA ASP A 62 19.42 0.07 11.75
C ASP A 62 20.00 1.44 11.33
N PRO A 63 21.34 1.61 11.39
CA PRO A 63 21.98 2.89 11.09
C PRO A 63 21.75 3.34 9.63
N ARG A 64 21.45 2.42 8.71
CA ARG A 64 21.15 2.75 7.30
C ARG A 64 19.94 3.68 7.13
N LEU A 65 19.02 3.70 8.10
CA LEU A 65 17.89 4.64 8.09
C LEU A 65 18.32 6.10 8.23
N LEU A 66 19.45 6.36 8.89
CA LEU A 66 19.97 7.70 9.18
C LEU A 66 21.09 8.13 8.23
N MET A 67 21.59 7.21 7.41
CA MET A 67 22.67 7.50 6.47
C MET A 67 22.17 8.32 5.29
N GLN A 68 23.00 9.26 4.85
CA GLN A 68 22.79 9.92 3.57
C GLN A 68 23.04 8.93 2.44
N VAL A 69 22.00 8.69 1.62
CA VAL A 69 22.10 7.80 0.46
C VAL A 69 22.69 8.53 -0.74
N ALA A 70 23.57 7.84 -1.46
CA ALA A 70 24.15 8.33 -2.70
C ALA A 70 23.10 8.48 -3.81
N PRO A 71 23.36 9.29 -4.84
CA PRO A 71 22.54 9.30 -6.04
C PRO A 71 22.40 7.89 -6.62
N PHE A 72 21.19 7.55 -7.06
CA PHE A 72 20.94 6.30 -7.74
C PHE A 72 21.63 6.27 -9.11
N ILE A 73 22.26 5.14 -9.43
CA ILE A 73 22.92 4.85 -10.69
C ILE A 73 22.45 3.46 -11.14
N ASP A 74 22.08 3.30 -12.42
CA ASP A 74 21.54 2.05 -12.95
C ASP A 74 22.49 0.85 -12.82
N ASP A 75 23.78 1.08 -12.90
CA ASP A 75 24.81 0.03 -12.81
C ASP A 75 24.76 -0.72 -11.47
N THR A 76 24.28 -0.08 -10.41
CA THR A 76 24.14 -0.68 -9.07
C THR A 76 22.95 -1.63 -8.93
N LEU A 77 22.01 -1.66 -9.88
CA LEU A 77 20.85 -2.55 -9.84
C LEU A 77 21.23 -4.02 -9.75
N LYS A 78 22.27 -4.42 -10.46
CA LYS A 78 22.74 -5.81 -10.50
C LYS A 78 23.30 -6.30 -9.17
N GLU A 79 23.83 -5.40 -8.33
CA GLU A 79 24.35 -5.73 -7.00
C GLU A 79 23.24 -6.23 -6.05
N PHE A 80 21.99 -5.86 -6.35
CA PHE A 80 20.82 -6.23 -5.57
C PHE A 80 19.81 -7.07 -6.36
N ASP A 81 20.25 -7.73 -7.44
CA ASP A 81 19.42 -8.60 -8.29
C ASP A 81 18.18 -7.92 -8.87
N PHE A 82 18.29 -6.66 -9.28
CA PHE A 82 17.25 -5.99 -10.06
C PHE A 82 17.63 -5.94 -11.52
N LYS A 83 16.66 -6.21 -12.37
CA LYS A 83 16.82 -6.24 -13.81
C LYS A 83 16.96 -4.83 -14.40
N ASP A 84 16.08 -3.95 -13.98
CA ASP A 84 15.98 -2.58 -14.42
C ASP A 84 15.20 -1.73 -13.39
N ARG A 85 15.03 -0.42 -13.66
CA ARG A 85 14.25 0.49 -12.80
C ARG A 85 12.80 0.08 -12.66
N VAL A 86 12.20 -0.51 -13.70
CA VAL A 86 10.80 -0.94 -13.69
C VAL A 86 10.63 -2.12 -12.71
N ASP A 87 11.55 -3.07 -12.75
CA ASP A 87 11.57 -4.21 -11.83
C ASP A 87 11.76 -3.74 -10.37
N LEU A 88 12.74 -2.88 -10.11
CA LEU A 88 12.94 -2.27 -8.78
C LEU A 88 11.68 -1.55 -8.30
N SER A 89 11.09 -0.70 -9.15
CA SER A 89 9.89 0.07 -8.82
C SER A 89 8.72 -0.82 -8.46
N LYS A 90 8.54 -1.92 -9.22
CA LYS A 90 7.49 -2.89 -8.96
C LYS A 90 7.67 -3.59 -7.62
N VAL A 91 8.88 -4.07 -7.32
CA VAL A 91 9.20 -4.75 -6.06
C VAL A 91 9.04 -3.79 -4.87
N MET A 92 9.49 -2.55 -5.01
CA MET A 92 9.30 -1.49 -4.01
C MET A 92 7.82 -1.20 -3.76
N TYR A 93 7.02 -1.07 -4.82
CA TYR A 93 5.59 -0.82 -4.71
C TYR A 93 4.85 -2.00 -4.06
N ASP A 94 5.10 -3.23 -4.52
CA ASP A 94 4.48 -4.44 -3.93
C ASP A 94 4.83 -4.55 -2.43
N SER A 95 6.05 -4.18 -2.03
CA SER A 95 6.49 -4.13 -0.63
C SER A 95 5.76 -3.03 0.16
N MET A 96 5.65 -1.83 -0.40
CA MET A 96 4.90 -0.71 0.17
C MET A 96 3.44 -1.10 0.48
N VAL A 97 2.77 -1.70 -0.50
CA VAL A 97 1.37 -2.16 -0.37
C VAL A 97 1.24 -3.24 0.70
N LYS A 98 2.18 -4.20 0.76
CA LYS A 98 2.20 -5.24 1.79
C LYS A 98 2.21 -4.66 3.20
N TYR A 99 2.93 -3.57 3.42
CA TYR A 99 3.02 -2.91 4.72
C TYR A 99 1.95 -1.84 4.95
N GLY A 100 1.03 -1.64 4.00
CA GLY A 100 -0.05 -0.64 4.12
C GLY A 100 0.45 0.81 4.07
N GLY A 101 1.59 1.06 3.40
CA GLY A 101 2.18 2.37 3.26
C GLY A 101 1.58 3.19 2.11
N LEU A 102 1.66 4.50 2.23
CA LEU A 102 1.37 5.46 1.15
C LEU A 102 2.65 5.85 0.39
N GLY A 103 3.80 5.53 0.95
CA GLY A 103 5.14 5.72 0.40
C GLY A 103 6.13 4.78 1.06
N LEU A 104 7.21 4.46 0.34
CA LEU A 104 8.32 3.63 0.83
C LEU A 104 9.62 4.09 0.19
N SER A 105 10.58 4.51 1.01
CA SER A 105 11.92 4.86 0.57
C SER A 105 12.83 3.63 0.52
N ALA A 106 13.76 3.59 -0.42
CA ALA A 106 14.65 2.45 -0.64
C ALA A 106 15.50 2.11 0.59
N ASN A 107 15.98 3.09 1.34
CA ASN A 107 16.74 2.85 2.57
C ASN A 107 15.93 2.18 3.68
N GLN A 108 14.59 2.32 3.69
CA GLN A 108 13.72 1.62 4.66
C GLN A 108 13.70 0.10 4.46
N VAL A 109 14.09 -0.37 3.29
CA VAL A 109 14.23 -1.81 2.95
C VAL A 109 15.69 -2.21 2.73
N GLY A 110 16.63 -1.38 3.21
CA GLY A 110 18.06 -1.67 3.20
C GLY A 110 18.78 -1.42 1.87
N LEU A 111 18.10 -0.86 0.88
CA LEU A 111 18.71 -0.51 -0.41
C LEU A 111 19.36 0.89 -0.33
N PRO A 112 20.60 1.05 -0.79
CA PRO A 112 21.32 2.32 -0.68
C PRO A 112 20.99 3.30 -1.82
N TYR A 113 19.73 3.34 -2.23
CA TYR A 113 19.29 4.14 -3.38
C TYR A 113 18.57 5.40 -2.95
N ARG A 114 18.90 6.53 -3.59
CA ARG A 114 18.14 7.77 -3.46
C ARG A 114 16.90 7.70 -4.34
N MET A 115 15.94 6.89 -3.91
CA MET A 115 14.65 6.72 -4.57
C MET A 115 13.57 6.34 -3.55
N PHE A 116 12.34 6.57 -3.93
CA PHE A 116 11.16 6.10 -3.22
C PHE A 116 9.99 5.84 -4.18
N VAL A 117 9.02 5.09 -3.71
CA VAL A 117 7.73 4.92 -4.36
C VAL A 117 6.63 5.55 -3.52
N MET A 118 5.58 6.05 -4.16
CA MET A 118 4.42 6.61 -3.48
C MET A 118 3.15 6.44 -4.31
N GLY A 119 1.99 6.58 -3.67
CA GLY A 119 0.69 6.56 -4.35
C GLY A 119 -0.07 5.25 -4.16
N GLY A 120 -0.96 4.95 -5.10
CA GLY A 120 -1.82 3.77 -5.05
C GLY A 120 -3.03 3.91 -4.11
N HIS A 121 -3.16 5.03 -3.40
CA HIS A 121 -4.33 5.32 -2.58
C HIS A 121 -5.31 6.22 -3.36
N PRO A 122 -6.63 5.93 -3.34
CA PRO A 122 -7.62 6.69 -4.12
C PRO A 122 -7.63 8.20 -3.87
N GLN A 123 -7.22 8.64 -2.67
CA GLN A 123 -7.13 10.05 -2.31
C GLN A 123 -5.82 10.72 -2.76
N MET A 124 -4.90 9.97 -3.34
CA MET A 124 -3.63 10.46 -3.86
C MET A 124 -3.63 10.35 -5.38
N GLU A 125 -3.79 11.48 -6.07
CA GLU A 125 -3.73 11.56 -7.54
C GLU A 125 -4.51 10.45 -8.27
N ASP A 126 -5.74 10.18 -7.85
CA ASP A 126 -6.61 9.12 -8.40
C ASP A 126 -5.97 7.72 -8.37
N GLY A 127 -5.18 7.44 -7.35
CA GLY A 127 -4.52 6.15 -7.18
C GLY A 127 -3.27 5.96 -8.03
N LYS A 128 -2.74 7.00 -8.67
CA LYS A 128 -1.49 6.89 -9.43
C LYS A 128 -0.33 6.50 -8.54
N VAL A 129 0.51 5.63 -9.09
CA VAL A 129 1.77 5.22 -8.49
C VAL A 129 2.90 5.99 -9.13
N ARG A 130 3.82 6.50 -8.31
CA ARG A 130 5.03 7.18 -8.76
C ARG A 130 6.26 6.49 -8.21
N SER A 131 7.25 6.32 -9.07
CA SER A 131 8.62 5.96 -8.70
C SER A 131 9.49 7.17 -8.93
N VAL A 132 10.16 7.61 -7.89
CA VAL A 132 10.91 8.87 -7.85
C VAL A 132 12.36 8.55 -7.62
N PHE A 133 13.19 8.74 -8.64
CA PHE A 133 14.64 8.55 -8.59
C PHE A 133 15.36 9.88 -8.54
N ASN A 134 16.35 9.97 -7.68
CA ASN A 134 17.20 11.15 -7.50
C ASN A 134 16.39 12.45 -7.29
N PRO A 135 15.42 12.48 -6.35
CA PRO A 135 14.61 13.66 -6.12
C PRO A 135 15.45 14.85 -5.68
N LEU A 136 15.08 16.02 -6.20
CA LEU A 136 15.60 17.30 -5.79
C LEU A 136 14.42 18.26 -5.58
N ILE A 137 14.26 18.77 -4.35
CA ILE A 137 13.26 19.79 -4.05
C ILE A 137 13.79 21.12 -4.58
N ASN A 138 13.06 21.74 -5.52
CA ASN A 138 13.43 23.02 -6.12
C ASN A 138 12.77 24.19 -5.40
N ASP A 139 11.53 24.00 -4.93
CA ASP A 139 10.73 25.05 -4.32
C ASP A 139 9.70 24.47 -3.35
N VAL A 140 9.30 25.26 -2.36
CA VAL A 140 8.28 24.90 -1.37
C VAL A 140 7.39 26.09 -1.05
N SER A 141 6.13 25.85 -0.68
CA SER A 141 5.24 26.92 -0.24
C SER A 141 5.71 27.53 1.08
N LYS A 142 5.46 28.85 1.22
CA LYS A 142 5.60 29.54 2.52
C LYS A 142 4.48 29.16 3.48
N GLU A 143 3.28 28.87 2.94
CA GLU A 143 2.14 28.38 3.69
C GLU A 143 2.41 26.94 4.14
N THR A 144 2.09 26.67 5.41
CA THR A 144 2.26 25.34 6.01
C THR A 144 0.90 24.74 6.38
N VAL A 145 0.85 23.42 6.43
CA VAL A 145 -0.29 22.64 6.89
C VAL A 145 0.18 21.68 7.98
N ASN A 146 -0.61 21.55 9.06
CA ASN A 146 -0.37 20.56 10.09
C ASN A 146 -0.98 19.23 9.66
N MET A 147 -0.16 18.19 9.61
CA MET A 147 -0.57 16.85 9.22
C MET A 147 -0.14 15.83 10.27
N LYS A 148 -1.01 14.84 10.51
CA LYS A 148 -0.66 13.67 11.30
C LYS A 148 0.01 12.65 10.39
N GLU A 149 1.29 12.39 10.62
CA GLU A 149 2.11 11.51 9.82
C GLU A 149 2.56 10.28 10.60
N GLY A 150 2.59 9.14 9.93
CA GLY A 150 3.17 7.88 10.39
C GLY A 150 4.36 7.48 9.54
N CYS A 151 5.13 6.51 10.00
CA CYS A 151 6.27 5.96 9.27
C CYS A 151 6.27 4.44 9.36
N LEU A 152 6.46 3.75 8.24
CA LEU A 152 6.54 2.28 8.21
C LEU A 152 7.69 1.72 9.05
N SER A 153 8.81 2.48 9.15
CA SER A 153 9.95 2.08 10.00
C SER A 153 9.68 2.26 11.50
N PHE A 154 8.66 3.04 11.89
CA PHE A 154 8.25 3.26 13.27
C PHE A 154 6.75 2.99 13.42
N PRO A 155 6.33 1.72 13.44
CA PRO A 155 4.92 1.35 13.50
C PRO A 155 4.27 1.92 14.77
N PHE A 156 3.01 2.34 14.64
CA PHE A 156 2.18 2.93 15.71
C PHE A 156 2.61 4.32 16.20
N LEU A 157 3.73 4.88 15.72
CA LEU A 157 4.15 6.23 16.03
C LEU A 157 3.54 7.20 15.01
N PHE A 158 2.69 8.10 15.49
CA PHE A 158 2.11 9.18 14.69
C PHE A 158 2.46 10.52 15.31
N LEU A 159 2.98 11.41 14.49
CA LEU A 159 3.40 12.75 14.90
C LEU A 159 2.62 13.81 14.12
N SER A 160 2.24 14.91 14.80
CA SER A 160 1.71 16.10 14.14
C SER A 160 2.88 16.97 13.67
N ILE A 161 3.00 17.12 12.35
CA ILE A 161 4.12 17.80 11.72
C ILE A 161 3.60 18.94 10.84
N ASN A 162 4.21 20.11 10.93
CA ASN A 162 3.96 21.20 10.01
C ASN A 162 4.81 21.02 8.75
N ARG A 163 4.13 20.92 7.61
CA ARG A 163 4.76 20.79 6.29
C ARG A 163 4.40 21.96 5.40
N PRO A 164 5.28 22.36 4.47
CA PRO A 164 4.86 23.21 3.36
C PRO A 164 3.65 22.59 2.67
N LYS A 165 2.67 23.41 2.30
CA LYS A 165 1.43 22.97 1.67
C LYS A 165 1.65 22.27 0.33
N TRP A 166 2.71 22.70 -0.39
CA TRP A 166 3.17 22.08 -1.62
C TRP A 166 4.69 22.16 -1.73
N CYS A 167 5.28 21.29 -2.55
CA CYS A 167 6.66 21.36 -2.98
C CYS A 167 6.77 21.06 -4.48
N SER A 168 7.75 21.68 -5.13
CA SER A 168 8.16 21.38 -6.50
C SER A 168 9.37 20.47 -6.46
N VAL A 169 9.31 19.34 -7.15
CA VAL A 169 10.36 18.32 -7.14
C VAL A 169 10.77 17.99 -8.57
N LYS A 170 12.08 18.05 -8.83
CA LYS A 170 12.68 17.50 -10.04
C LYS A 170 13.14 16.07 -9.73
N TYR A 171 12.83 15.13 -10.60
CA TYR A 171 13.21 13.73 -10.45
C TYR A 171 13.24 13.02 -11.81
N THR A 172 13.77 11.79 -11.86
CA THR A 172 13.56 10.85 -12.97
C THR A 172 12.61 9.75 -12.52
N ASP A 173 11.82 9.25 -13.43
CA ASP A 173 10.94 8.10 -13.19
C ASP A 173 11.61 6.76 -13.58
N GLN A 174 10.85 5.70 -13.66
CA GLN A 174 11.34 4.37 -14.00
C GLN A 174 11.54 4.13 -15.51
N HIS A 175 11.17 5.10 -16.38
CA HIS A 175 11.24 4.98 -17.86
C HIS A 175 12.38 5.78 -18.48
#